data_22ee6d15fae938246866d43de9d05570
#
_entry.id   22ee6d15fae938246866d43de9d05570
#
_cell.length_a   1.000
_cell.length_b   1.000
_cell.length_c   1.000
_cell.angle_alpha   90.00
_cell.angle_beta   90.00
_cell.angle_gamma   90.00
#
_symmetry.space_group_name_H-M   'P 1'
#
loop_
_entity.id
_entity.type
_entity.pdbx_description
1 polymer ?
#
loop_
_entity_poly.entity_id
_entity_poly.type
_entity_poly.pdbx_seq_one_letter_code
_entity_poly.pdbx_strand_id
1 'polypeptide(L)'
;MNNASTKKRSKILSLLISILTPGLGHLYNGRFIWAVAIPVIFLTIYEIFYYFSLIKSFTFYLIFVLFAIYVYVFSIVHSIVLAKRNSNYQLKSYNRLYIYLIWPLLYFGTGPLLPGNNSISPFKIPTNSMENTLHAGDMIIADMDYYKIKDVKRNDIIIFSSPEYPHEYMIKRAIAFEGEKISIVNGKIFINGEELKEDNPKIIYQDNNRDDISDTIIPEDHIFVLGDNRPNSLDSRNFGSIPGENVKGKPLYIYFSNSFDRIGSYLE
;
A
#
# COMPACT_ATOMS: atom_id res chain seq x y z
N MET A 1 48.41 31.55 -11.64
CA MET A 1 47.07 31.90 -11.13
C MET A 1 46.05 31.20 -11.99
N ASN A 2 45.42 30.17 -11.48
CA ASN A 2 44.37 29.45 -12.22
C ASN A 2 43.14 30.36 -12.31
N ASN A 3 42.82 30.87 -13.51
CA ASN A 3 41.55 31.53 -13.80
C ASN A 3 40.42 30.54 -13.66
N ALA A 4 39.89 30.39 -12.45
CA ALA A 4 38.65 29.60 -12.23
C ALA A 4 37.51 30.24 -13.01
N SER A 5 37.05 29.57 -14.05
CA SER A 5 35.92 30.07 -14.89
C SER A 5 34.67 30.23 -14.05
N THR A 6 34.18 31.44 -13.91
CA THR A 6 32.91 31.73 -13.29
C THR A 6 31.77 31.48 -14.29
N LYS A 7 30.69 30.77 -13.85
CA LYS A 7 29.49 30.53 -14.69
C LYS A 7 28.24 30.98 -13.96
N LYS A 8 27.39 31.73 -14.66
CA LYS A 8 26.04 32.05 -14.19
C LYS A 8 25.22 30.78 -14.11
N ARG A 9 24.49 30.55 -13.00
CA ARG A 9 23.61 29.40 -12.84
C ARG A 9 22.27 29.64 -13.53
N SER A 10 21.82 28.66 -14.33
CA SER A 10 20.54 28.71 -15.01
C SER A 10 19.42 28.26 -14.07
N LYS A 11 18.34 29.06 -13.98
CA LYS A 11 17.14 28.71 -13.21
C LYS A 11 16.42 27.52 -13.85
N ILE A 12 16.33 27.47 -15.18
CA ILE A 12 15.69 26.39 -15.93
C ILE A 12 16.44 25.07 -15.69
N LEU A 13 17.76 25.08 -15.78
CA LEU A 13 18.57 23.88 -15.54
C LEU A 13 18.48 23.44 -14.09
N SER A 14 18.46 24.39 -13.12
CA SER A 14 18.25 24.09 -11.70
C SER A 14 16.90 23.44 -11.44
N LEU A 15 15.83 23.92 -12.09
CA LEU A 15 14.50 23.34 -12.04
C LEU A 15 14.50 21.90 -12.61
N LEU A 16 14.96 21.71 -13.83
CA LEU A 16 14.96 20.41 -14.52
C LEU A 16 15.72 19.34 -13.72
N ILE A 17 16.90 19.70 -13.19
CA ILE A 17 17.72 18.79 -12.39
C ILE A 17 17.03 18.47 -11.04
N SER A 18 16.34 19.46 -10.42
CA SER A 18 15.63 19.25 -9.16
C SER A 18 14.42 18.34 -9.29
N ILE A 19 13.80 18.29 -10.48
CA ILE A 19 12.68 17.38 -10.78
C ILE A 19 13.16 15.93 -10.84
N LEU A 20 14.40 15.67 -11.25
CA LEU A 20 14.93 14.30 -11.32
C LEU A 20 15.08 13.67 -9.92
N THR A 21 15.68 14.39 -8.99
CA THR A 21 15.83 13.95 -7.60
C THR A 21 15.93 15.13 -6.65
N PRO A 22 15.31 15.04 -5.44
CA PRO A 22 15.51 16.03 -4.39
C PRO A 22 17.00 16.20 -4.06
N GLY A 23 17.45 17.44 -3.90
CA GLY A 23 18.85 17.74 -3.58
C GLY A 23 19.77 17.99 -4.79
N LEU A 24 19.48 17.40 -5.96
CA LEU A 24 20.37 17.51 -7.12
C LEU A 24 20.51 18.96 -7.64
N GLY A 25 19.43 19.76 -7.61
CA GLY A 25 19.50 21.18 -7.93
C GLY A 25 20.33 22.00 -6.94
N HIS A 26 20.40 21.58 -5.67
CA HIS A 26 21.27 22.19 -4.66
C HIS A 26 22.75 21.89 -4.97
N LEU A 27 23.05 20.65 -5.38
CA LEU A 27 24.37 20.28 -5.84
C LEU A 27 24.80 21.14 -7.03
N TYR A 28 23.89 21.35 -8.00
CA TYR A 28 24.15 22.23 -9.14
C TYR A 28 24.48 23.66 -8.70
N ASN A 29 23.78 24.19 -7.70
CA ASN A 29 23.98 25.53 -7.18
C ASN A 29 25.13 25.64 -6.16
N GLY A 30 25.91 24.57 -5.97
CA GLY A 30 27.09 24.58 -5.08
C GLY A 30 26.77 24.46 -3.59
N ARG A 31 25.58 24.06 -3.24
CA ARG A 31 25.12 23.88 -1.86
C ARG A 31 25.14 22.41 -1.47
N PHE A 32 26.31 21.82 -1.35
CA PHE A 32 26.52 20.40 -1.08
C PHE A 32 25.79 19.91 0.19
N ILE A 33 25.84 20.69 1.27
CA ILE A 33 25.16 20.32 2.52
C ILE A 33 23.65 20.11 2.29
N TRP A 34 22.98 21.04 1.57
CA TRP A 34 21.57 20.89 1.25
C TRP A 34 21.28 19.73 0.29
N ALA A 35 22.21 19.46 -0.63
CA ALA A 35 22.09 18.34 -1.54
C ALA A 35 22.03 17.00 -0.78
N VAL A 36 22.81 16.86 0.29
CA VAL A 36 22.85 15.66 1.13
C VAL A 36 21.74 15.67 2.20
N ALA A 37 21.52 16.80 2.87
CA ALA A 37 20.58 16.89 3.99
C ALA A 37 19.14 16.57 3.58
N ILE A 38 18.68 17.05 2.40
CA ILE A 38 17.32 16.83 1.94
C ILE A 38 16.99 15.33 1.77
N PRO A 39 17.76 14.55 1.00
CA PRO A 39 17.55 13.10 0.91
C PRO A 39 17.68 12.38 2.25
N VAL A 40 18.65 12.74 3.08
CA VAL A 40 18.86 12.11 4.39
C VAL A 40 17.66 12.35 5.30
N ILE A 41 17.15 13.57 5.39
CA ILE A 41 15.95 13.87 6.19
C ILE A 41 14.76 13.07 5.68
N PHE A 42 14.57 13.02 4.36
CA PHE A 42 13.48 12.25 3.77
C PHE A 42 13.56 10.76 4.12
N LEU A 43 14.74 10.15 3.92
CA LEU A 43 14.97 8.73 4.24
C LEU A 43 14.81 8.45 5.74
N THR A 44 15.33 9.32 6.61
CA THR A 44 15.18 9.15 8.06
C THR A 44 13.73 9.15 8.49
N ILE A 45 12.91 10.07 7.95
CA ILE A 45 11.49 10.12 8.27
C ILE A 45 10.75 8.92 7.68
N TYR A 46 11.09 8.50 6.44
CA TYR A 46 10.57 7.26 5.87
C TYR A 46 10.83 6.06 6.79
N GLU A 47 12.07 5.89 7.28
CA GLU A 47 12.44 4.80 8.20
C GLU A 47 11.70 4.88 9.54
N ILE A 48 11.48 6.07 10.09
CA ILE A 48 10.69 6.26 11.31
C ILE A 48 9.24 5.77 11.09
N PHE A 49 8.58 6.23 10.03
CA PHE A 49 7.21 5.83 9.73
C PHE A 49 7.10 4.31 9.52
N TYR A 50 8.11 3.75 8.91
CA TYR A 50 8.20 2.34 8.61
C TYR A 50 8.47 1.51 9.88
N TYR A 51 9.51 1.84 10.66
CA TYR A 51 9.90 1.13 11.88
C TYR A 51 8.76 1.08 12.91
N PHE A 52 8.10 2.20 13.14
CA PHE A 52 6.96 2.29 14.05
C PHE A 52 5.64 1.80 13.44
N SER A 53 5.67 1.25 12.24
CA SER A 53 4.47 0.77 11.53
C SER A 53 3.36 1.83 11.40
N LEU A 54 3.71 3.12 11.39
CA LEU A 54 2.76 4.23 11.32
C LEU A 54 1.95 4.21 10.01
N ILE A 55 2.53 3.66 8.94
CA ILE A 55 1.85 3.50 7.63
C ILE A 55 0.60 2.60 7.72
N LYS A 56 0.45 1.78 8.77
CA LYS A 56 -0.77 0.99 9.01
C LYS A 56 -2.00 1.85 9.31
N SER A 57 -1.82 3.11 9.66
CA SER A 57 -2.89 4.10 9.81
C SER A 57 -2.94 5.03 8.60
N PHE A 58 -4.13 5.19 8.01
CA PHE A 58 -4.33 6.09 6.88
C PHE A 58 -3.95 7.55 7.21
N THR A 59 -4.25 8.02 8.41
CA THR A 59 -3.90 9.37 8.84
C THR A 59 -2.39 9.61 8.80
N PHE A 60 -1.59 8.69 9.35
CA PHE A 60 -0.13 8.81 9.31
C PHE A 60 0.42 8.63 7.89
N TYR A 61 -0.15 7.73 7.08
CA TYR A 61 0.19 7.61 5.66
C TYR A 61 -0.03 8.95 4.94
N LEU A 62 -1.17 9.61 5.15
CA LEU A 62 -1.47 10.91 4.55
C LEU A 62 -0.48 11.99 5.00
N ILE A 63 -0.16 12.05 6.29
CA ILE A 63 0.85 12.97 6.83
C ILE A 63 2.20 12.76 6.15
N PHE A 64 2.61 11.49 5.99
CA PHE A 64 3.86 11.17 5.29
C PHE A 64 3.85 11.63 3.83
N VAL A 65 2.76 11.39 3.09
CA VAL A 65 2.61 11.82 1.69
C VAL A 65 2.69 13.34 1.57
N LEU A 66 1.97 14.08 2.43
CA LEU A 66 2.01 15.54 2.45
C LEU A 66 3.40 16.08 2.78
N PHE A 67 4.08 15.45 3.73
CA PHE A 67 5.48 15.78 4.06
C PHE A 67 6.41 15.52 2.87
N ALA A 68 6.26 14.40 2.18
CA ALA A 68 7.06 14.06 1.00
C ALA A 68 6.88 15.11 -0.12
N ILE A 69 5.63 15.51 -0.38
CA ILE A 69 5.30 16.56 -1.35
C ILE A 69 5.93 17.89 -0.91
N TYR A 70 5.82 18.27 0.36
CA TYR A 70 6.40 19.50 0.89
C TYR A 70 7.93 19.53 0.69
N VAL A 71 8.64 18.47 1.07
CA VAL A 71 10.11 18.38 0.91
C VAL A 71 10.50 18.46 -0.56
N TYR A 72 9.74 17.80 -1.43
CA TYR A 72 9.99 17.83 -2.87
C TYR A 72 9.82 19.23 -3.47
N VAL A 73 8.68 19.87 -3.19
CA VAL A 73 8.39 21.24 -3.66
C VAL A 73 9.39 22.23 -3.07
N PHE A 74 9.69 22.13 -1.77
CA PHE A 74 10.71 22.95 -1.12
C PHE A 74 12.06 22.82 -1.81
N SER A 75 12.49 21.59 -2.11
CA SER A 75 13.77 21.34 -2.80
C SER A 75 13.83 22.04 -4.16
N ILE A 76 12.76 21.97 -4.94
CA ILE A 76 12.68 22.63 -6.26
C ILE A 76 12.75 24.17 -6.11
N VAL A 77 11.85 24.74 -5.31
CA VAL A 77 11.74 26.19 -5.15
C VAL A 77 13.03 26.79 -4.60
N HIS A 78 13.58 26.19 -3.54
CA HIS A 78 14.81 26.66 -2.91
C HIS A 78 15.99 26.59 -3.87
N SER A 79 16.10 25.52 -4.68
CA SER A 79 17.18 25.42 -5.67
C SER A 79 17.10 26.51 -6.77
N ILE A 80 15.89 26.87 -7.22
CA ILE A 80 15.66 27.96 -8.18
C ILE A 80 16.08 29.31 -7.60
N VAL A 81 15.68 29.58 -6.33
CA VAL A 81 16.07 30.80 -5.61
C VAL A 81 17.60 30.91 -5.49
N LEU A 82 18.27 29.81 -5.17
CA LEU A 82 19.73 29.75 -5.13
C LEU A 82 20.35 30.05 -6.50
N ALA A 83 19.81 29.47 -7.59
CA ALA A 83 20.28 29.75 -8.94
C ALA A 83 20.16 31.23 -9.31
N LYS A 84 19.05 31.89 -8.87
CA LYS A 84 18.86 33.35 -9.07
C LYS A 84 19.91 34.19 -8.35
N ARG A 85 20.32 33.77 -7.15
CA ARG A 85 21.30 34.50 -6.33
C ARG A 85 22.74 34.25 -6.78
N ASN A 86 23.03 33.14 -7.47
CA ASN A 86 24.40 32.76 -7.89
C ASN A 86 24.72 33.27 -9.31
N SER A 87 24.90 34.56 -9.45
CA SER A 87 25.26 35.20 -10.74
C SER A 87 26.71 34.89 -11.19
N ASN A 88 27.65 34.76 -10.23
CA ASN A 88 29.09 34.52 -10.50
C ASN A 88 29.57 33.32 -9.67
N TYR A 89 29.19 32.12 -10.09
CA TYR A 89 29.55 30.90 -9.39
C TYR A 89 30.82 30.26 -9.91
N GLN A 90 31.78 29.97 -9.03
CA GLN A 90 32.97 29.19 -9.34
C GLN A 90 32.66 27.70 -9.23
N LEU A 91 32.97 26.94 -10.31
CA LEU A 91 32.76 25.51 -10.35
C LEU A 91 33.62 24.79 -9.32
N LYS A 92 32.98 23.96 -8.50
CA LYS A 92 33.64 23.11 -7.51
C LYS A 92 33.81 21.68 -8.04
N SER A 93 34.67 20.89 -7.38
CA SER A 93 34.98 19.51 -7.79
C SER A 93 33.77 18.61 -7.98
N TYR A 94 32.71 18.83 -7.18
CA TYR A 94 31.48 18.07 -7.24
C TYR A 94 30.47 18.54 -8.33
N ASN A 95 30.81 19.57 -9.11
CA ASN A 95 29.99 19.99 -10.27
C ASN A 95 30.43 19.30 -11.58
N ARG A 96 31.07 18.13 -11.50
CA ARG A 96 31.42 17.32 -12.67
C ARG A 96 30.19 16.49 -13.14
N LEU A 97 30.08 16.31 -14.46
CA LEU A 97 28.92 15.65 -15.08
C LEU A 97 28.61 14.27 -14.49
N TYR A 98 29.63 13.47 -14.24
CA TYR A 98 29.45 12.11 -13.72
C TYR A 98 28.77 12.09 -12.33
N ILE A 99 28.96 13.14 -11.50
CA ILE A 99 28.31 13.22 -10.19
C ILE A 99 26.81 13.39 -10.32
N TYR A 100 26.32 14.13 -11.33
CA TYR A 100 24.90 14.25 -11.63
C TYR A 100 24.28 12.96 -12.15
N LEU A 101 25.05 12.07 -12.73
CA LEU A 101 24.62 10.75 -13.16
C LEU A 101 24.62 9.74 -12.00
N ILE A 102 25.65 9.79 -11.15
CA ILE A 102 25.78 8.88 -9.98
C ILE A 102 24.75 9.22 -8.90
N TRP A 103 24.43 10.51 -8.68
CA TRP A 103 23.51 10.94 -7.63
C TRP A 103 22.13 10.29 -7.67
N PRO A 104 21.41 10.29 -8.82
CA PRO A 104 20.15 9.56 -8.95
C PRO A 104 20.32 8.06 -8.73
N LEU A 105 21.41 7.45 -9.20
CA LEU A 105 21.68 6.03 -9.00
C LEU A 105 21.84 5.69 -7.51
N LEU A 106 22.52 6.54 -6.75
CA LEU A 106 22.63 6.38 -5.30
C LEU A 106 21.26 6.57 -4.63
N TYR A 107 20.51 7.59 -5.04
CA TYR A 107 19.20 7.88 -4.45
C TYR A 107 18.19 6.76 -4.65
N PHE A 108 18.06 6.23 -5.88
CA PHE A 108 17.13 5.14 -6.20
C PHE A 108 17.69 3.76 -5.86
N GLY A 109 19.02 3.60 -5.88
CA GLY A 109 19.67 2.32 -5.60
C GLY A 109 19.70 1.93 -4.12
N THR A 110 19.48 2.88 -3.20
CA THR A 110 19.46 2.58 -1.76
C THR A 110 18.11 2.00 -1.30
N GLY A 111 17.02 2.25 -2.01
CA GLY A 111 15.70 1.75 -1.64
C GLY A 111 15.64 0.23 -1.43
N PRO A 112 16.17 -0.60 -2.35
CA PRO A 112 16.18 -2.05 -2.19
C PRO A 112 17.15 -2.59 -1.14
N LEU A 113 18.10 -1.75 -0.67
CA LEU A 113 19.11 -2.15 0.33
C LEU A 113 18.65 -1.93 1.77
N LEU A 114 17.60 -1.14 1.96
CA LEU A 114 17.01 -0.95 3.26
C LEU A 114 16.19 -2.20 3.63
N PRO A 115 16.34 -2.74 4.84
CA PRO A 115 15.57 -3.91 5.26
C PRO A 115 14.09 -3.55 5.22
N GLY A 116 13.44 -3.98 4.13
CA GLY A 116 12.01 -3.84 3.99
C GLY A 116 11.31 -4.75 4.99
N ASN A 117 10.49 -4.20 5.89
CA ASN A 117 9.49 -5.01 6.57
C ASN A 117 8.43 -5.36 5.53
N ASN A 118 8.49 -6.56 4.95
CA ASN A 118 7.57 -7.03 3.92
C ASN A 118 6.11 -7.17 4.43
N SER A 119 5.85 -6.70 5.67
CA SER A 119 4.52 -6.77 6.25
C SER A 119 3.50 -5.86 5.57
N ILE A 120 3.92 -4.73 5.02
CA ILE A 120 3.01 -3.77 4.39
C ILE A 120 3.10 -3.88 2.87
N SER A 121 1.98 -4.23 2.24
CA SER A 121 1.92 -4.41 0.80
C SER A 121 0.71 -3.67 0.19
N PRO A 122 0.91 -2.93 -0.92
CA PRO A 122 -0.18 -2.37 -1.67
C PRO A 122 -0.80 -3.43 -2.60
N PHE A 123 -2.13 -3.43 -2.71
CA PHE A 123 -2.87 -4.27 -3.65
C PHE A 123 -3.85 -3.44 -4.46
N LYS A 124 -4.07 -3.83 -5.71
CA LYS A 124 -5.15 -3.31 -6.56
C LYS A 124 -6.24 -4.36 -6.64
N ILE A 125 -7.47 -3.96 -6.43
CA ILE A 125 -8.65 -4.84 -6.47
C ILE A 125 -9.07 -5.05 -7.94
N PRO A 126 -9.00 -6.27 -8.47
CA PRO A 126 -9.30 -6.52 -9.87
C PRO A 126 -10.79 -6.82 -10.14
N THR A 127 -11.55 -7.24 -9.13
CA THR A 127 -12.90 -7.78 -9.29
C THR A 127 -13.88 -7.14 -8.31
N ASN A 128 -15.20 -7.30 -8.58
CA ASN A 128 -16.27 -6.82 -7.73
C ASN A 128 -16.80 -7.88 -6.75
N SER A 129 -16.04 -8.93 -6.46
CA SER A 129 -16.49 -10.00 -5.53
C SER A 129 -16.69 -9.53 -4.09
N MET A 130 -16.13 -8.39 -3.73
CA MET A 130 -16.29 -7.72 -2.42
C MET A 130 -16.99 -6.36 -2.57
N GLU A 131 -17.80 -6.19 -3.64
CA GLU A 131 -18.50 -4.94 -3.95
C GLU A 131 -19.31 -4.42 -2.77
N ASN A 132 -19.43 -3.10 -2.68
CA ASN A 132 -19.82 -2.27 -1.56
C ASN A 132 -18.77 -2.17 -0.44
N THR A 133 -17.96 -3.21 -0.21
CA THR A 133 -16.80 -3.12 0.69
C THR A 133 -15.54 -2.72 -0.09
N LEU A 134 -15.28 -3.41 -1.20
CA LEU A 134 -14.17 -3.12 -2.12
C LEU A 134 -14.69 -3.15 -3.56
N HIS A 135 -14.40 -2.08 -4.31
CA HIS A 135 -14.74 -2.00 -5.74
C HIS A 135 -13.54 -2.32 -6.62
N ALA A 136 -13.81 -2.87 -7.80
CA ALA A 136 -12.76 -3.02 -8.80
C ALA A 136 -12.10 -1.67 -9.11
N GLY A 137 -10.77 -1.64 -9.06
CA GLY A 137 -9.96 -0.43 -9.22
C GLY A 137 -9.52 0.23 -7.91
N ASP A 138 -10.13 -0.11 -6.76
CA ASP A 138 -9.64 0.34 -5.46
C ASP A 138 -8.20 -0.12 -5.24
N MET A 139 -7.38 0.72 -4.62
CA MET A 139 -6.04 0.38 -4.15
C MET A 139 -6.01 0.39 -2.63
N ILE A 140 -5.58 -0.70 -2.05
CA ILE A 140 -5.59 -0.92 -0.60
C ILE A 140 -4.18 -1.12 -0.05
N ILE A 141 -3.99 -0.78 1.21
CA ILE A 141 -2.83 -1.20 2.00
C ILE A 141 -3.23 -2.40 2.84
N ALA A 142 -2.36 -3.42 2.87
CA ALA A 142 -2.54 -4.61 3.66
C ALA A 142 -1.34 -4.88 4.58
N ASP A 143 -1.61 -5.50 5.73
CA ASP A 143 -0.60 -6.03 6.65
C ASP A 143 -0.48 -7.55 6.43
N MET A 144 0.61 -7.96 5.79
CA MET A 144 0.85 -9.37 5.44
C MET A 144 1.37 -10.21 6.62
N ASP A 145 1.71 -9.57 7.74
CA ASP A 145 2.14 -10.24 8.96
C ASP A 145 1.07 -10.24 10.07
N TYR A 146 -0.10 -9.65 9.79
CA TYR A 146 -1.15 -9.47 10.79
C TYR A 146 -1.53 -10.80 11.48
N TYR A 147 -1.78 -11.83 10.69
CA TYR A 147 -2.22 -13.15 11.18
C TYR A 147 -1.07 -14.09 11.55
N LYS A 148 0.19 -13.64 11.51
CA LYS A 148 1.32 -14.36 12.14
C LYS A 148 1.30 -14.28 13.65
N ILE A 149 0.63 -13.26 14.20
CA ILE A 149 0.59 -12.97 15.64
C ILE A 149 -0.84 -12.84 16.20
N LYS A 150 -1.84 -12.95 15.35
CA LYS A 150 -3.27 -12.83 15.73
C LYS A 150 -4.08 -13.87 14.97
N ASP A 151 -5.08 -14.40 15.63
CA ASP A 151 -6.03 -15.33 15.03
C ASP A 151 -7.01 -14.58 14.12
N VAL A 152 -7.46 -15.27 13.07
CA VAL A 152 -8.55 -14.81 12.21
C VAL A 152 -9.85 -14.87 12.99
N LYS A 153 -10.61 -13.79 12.96
CA LYS A 153 -11.92 -13.70 13.61
C LYS A 153 -13.05 -13.74 12.59
N ARG A 154 -14.24 -14.14 13.05
CA ARG A 154 -15.44 -14.07 12.23
C ARG A 154 -15.69 -12.63 11.79
N ASN A 155 -16.06 -12.48 10.53
CA ASN A 155 -16.24 -11.22 9.81
C ASN A 155 -14.93 -10.48 9.43
N ASP A 156 -13.75 -10.97 9.79
CA ASP A 156 -12.51 -10.39 9.26
C ASP A 156 -12.47 -10.53 7.74
N ILE A 157 -12.05 -9.44 7.07
CA ILE A 157 -11.65 -9.50 5.66
C ILE A 157 -10.21 -9.99 5.63
N ILE A 158 -9.96 -11.09 4.91
CA ILE A 158 -8.65 -11.74 4.84
C ILE A 158 -8.13 -11.79 3.41
N ILE A 159 -6.80 -11.71 3.29
CA ILE A 159 -6.06 -11.98 2.06
C ILE A 159 -5.49 -13.38 2.17
N PHE A 160 -5.72 -14.23 1.19
CA PHE A 160 -5.22 -15.59 1.18
C PHE A 160 -4.78 -16.02 -0.23
N SER A 161 -3.92 -17.04 -0.30
CA SER A 161 -3.52 -17.64 -1.57
C SER A 161 -4.70 -18.42 -2.17
N SER A 162 -4.97 -18.20 -3.47
CA SER A 162 -6.03 -18.92 -4.18
C SER A 162 -5.82 -20.43 -4.13
N PRO A 163 -6.86 -21.24 -3.84
CA PRO A 163 -6.75 -22.69 -3.90
C PRO A 163 -6.39 -23.24 -5.29
N GLU A 164 -6.90 -22.57 -6.34
CA GLU A 164 -6.66 -22.99 -7.74
C GLU A 164 -5.35 -22.45 -8.29
N TYR A 165 -4.96 -21.22 -7.88
CA TYR A 165 -3.77 -20.52 -8.37
C TYR A 165 -2.94 -20.00 -7.19
N PRO A 166 -2.03 -20.82 -6.60
CA PRO A 166 -1.33 -20.48 -5.35
C PRO A 166 -0.47 -19.20 -5.38
N HIS A 167 -0.14 -18.71 -6.58
CA HIS A 167 0.60 -17.45 -6.77
C HIS A 167 -0.32 -16.20 -6.84
N GLU A 168 -1.64 -16.41 -6.86
CA GLU A 168 -2.62 -15.34 -6.87
C GLU A 168 -3.25 -15.17 -5.49
N TYR A 169 -3.52 -13.93 -5.12
CA TYR A 169 -4.21 -13.62 -3.88
C TYR A 169 -5.69 -13.35 -4.11
N MET A 170 -6.50 -13.86 -3.20
CA MET A 170 -7.93 -13.59 -3.11
C MET A 170 -8.22 -12.81 -1.83
N ILE A 171 -9.32 -12.04 -1.85
CA ILE A 171 -9.80 -11.28 -0.69
C ILE A 171 -11.24 -11.67 -0.47
N LYS A 172 -11.55 -12.19 0.73
CA LYS A 172 -12.90 -12.62 1.15
C LYS A 172 -13.11 -12.35 2.64
N ARG A 173 -14.33 -12.53 3.10
CA ARG A 173 -14.72 -12.46 4.51
C ARG A 173 -14.71 -13.83 5.15
N ALA A 174 -14.09 -13.96 6.33
CA ALA A 174 -14.08 -15.19 7.13
C ALA A 174 -15.45 -15.40 7.80
N ILE A 175 -16.08 -16.55 7.56
CA ILE A 175 -17.46 -16.83 8.00
C ILE A 175 -17.53 -17.96 9.03
N ALA A 176 -16.90 -19.11 8.77
CA ALA A 176 -16.92 -20.24 9.68
C ALA A 176 -15.53 -20.84 9.85
N PHE A 177 -15.33 -21.53 10.96
CA PHE A 177 -14.05 -22.04 11.41
C PHE A 177 -14.10 -23.53 11.69
N GLU A 178 -12.93 -24.14 11.90
CA GLU A 178 -12.80 -25.57 12.22
C GLU A 178 -13.82 -26.06 13.26
N GLY A 179 -14.35 -27.25 13.03
CA GLY A 179 -15.32 -27.89 13.90
C GLY A 179 -16.74 -27.31 13.82
N GLU A 180 -16.94 -26.15 13.23
CA GLU A 180 -18.28 -25.57 13.04
C GLU A 180 -18.98 -26.23 11.87
N LYS A 181 -20.30 -26.39 12.03
CA LYS A 181 -21.20 -26.86 10.99
C LYS A 181 -21.82 -25.66 10.30
N ILE A 182 -21.54 -25.45 9.02
CA ILE A 182 -22.15 -24.40 8.20
C ILE A 182 -23.19 -24.97 7.26
N SER A 183 -24.29 -24.26 7.09
CA SER A 183 -25.23 -24.45 5.97
C SER A 183 -25.69 -23.09 5.44
N ILE A 184 -26.08 -23.07 4.16
CA ILE A 184 -26.67 -21.90 3.51
C ILE A 184 -27.98 -22.35 2.91
N VAL A 185 -29.08 -21.72 3.34
CA VAL A 185 -30.43 -22.04 2.91
C VAL A 185 -31.18 -20.76 2.53
N ASN A 186 -31.63 -20.67 1.30
CA ASN A 186 -32.26 -19.46 0.76
C ASN A 186 -31.42 -18.19 1.00
N GLY A 187 -30.13 -18.28 0.81
CA GLY A 187 -29.19 -17.17 1.01
C GLY A 187 -28.86 -16.83 2.46
N LYS A 188 -29.50 -17.48 3.44
CA LYS A 188 -29.21 -17.31 4.87
C LYS A 188 -28.15 -18.29 5.33
N ILE A 189 -27.21 -17.80 6.13
CA ILE A 189 -26.13 -18.61 6.68
C ILE A 189 -26.50 -19.09 8.07
N PHE A 190 -26.30 -20.39 8.33
CA PHE A 190 -26.47 -21.00 9.64
C PHE A 190 -25.16 -21.60 10.10
N ILE A 191 -24.78 -21.31 11.35
CA ILE A 191 -23.61 -21.88 12.01
C ILE A 191 -24.10 -22.71 13.20
N ASN A 192 -23.79 -24.01 13.21
CA ASN A 192 -24.25 -24.94 14.23
C ASN A 192 -25.77 -24.95 14.41
N GLY A 193 -26.54 -24.65 13.34
CA GLY A 193 -28.00 -24.59 13.32
C GLY A 193 -28.58 -23.23 13.73
N GLU A 194 -27.77 -22.25 14.12
CA GLU A 194 -28.21 -20.90 14.44
C GLU A 194 -27.97 -19.95 13.26
N GLU A 195 -28.96 -19.11 12.92
CA GLU A 195 -28.82 -18.12 11.83
C GLU A 195 -27.78 -17.09 12.19
N LEU A 196 -26.74 -16.98 11.36
CA LEU A 196 -25.70 -15.95 11.47
C LEU A 196 -26.33 -14.61 11.04
N LYS A 197 -26.49 -13.70 12.00
CA LYS A 197 -26.92 -12.33 11.71
C LYS A 197 -25.72 -11.55 11.17
N GLU A 198 -25.78 -11.18 9.92
CA GLU A 198 -24.78 -10.34 9.26
C GLU A 198 -25.27 -8.89 9.27
N ASP A 199 -24.90 -8.14 10.31
CA ASP A 199 -25.29 -6.73 10.47
C ASP A 199 -24.51 -5.77 9.56
N ASN A 200 -23.81 -6.30 8.53
CA ASN A 200 -23.04 -5.48 7.60
C ASN A 200 -23.92 -5.06 6.40
N PRO A 201 -24.33 -3.77 6.32
CA PRO A 201 -25.19 -3.28 5.23
C PRO A 201 -24.50 -3.29 3.85
N LYS A 202 -23.20 -3.57 3.79
CA LYS A 202 -22.44 -3.65 2.54
C LYS A 202 -22.59 -4.99 1.83
N ILE A 203 -23.11 -6.02 2.51
CA ILE A 203 -23.26 -7.35 1.91
C ILE A 203 -24.45 -7.33 0.93
N ILE A 204 -24.18 -7.77 -0.30
CA ILE A 204 -25.20 -7.93 -1.35
C ILE A 204 -25.68 -9.37 -1.31
N TYR A 205 -26.95 -9.55 -1.05
CA TYR A 205 -27.63 -10.86 -1.04
C TYR A 205 -28.31 -11.12 -2.37
N GLN A 206 -28.43 -12.41 -2.73
CA GLN A 206 -29.31 -12.87 -3.77
C GLN A 206 -30.23 -13.91 -3.16
N ASP A 207 -31.52 -13.69 -3.24
CA ASP A 207 -32.55 -14.64 -2.79
C ASP A 207 -32.77 -15.67 -3.90
N ASN A 208 -31.91 -16.67 -3.97
CA ASN A 208 -32.07 -17.83 -4.84
C ASN A 208 -31.35 -19.06 -4.24
N ASN A 209 -31.90 -20.24 -4.52
CA ASN A 209 -31.40 -21.51 -4.02
C ASN A 209 -30.13 -22.02 -4.76
N ARG A 210 -29.54 -21.23 -5.64
CA ARG A 210 -28.37 -21.65 -6.44
C ARG A 210 -27.13 -21.88 -5.61
N ASP A 211 -27.00 -21.16 -4.50
CA ASP A 211 -25.83 -21.12 -3.65
C ASP A 211 -26.06 -21.82 -2.30
N ASP A 212 -27.16 -22.62 -2.20
CA ASP A 212 -27.47 -23.37 -1.01
C ASP A 212 -26.40 -24.44 -0.76
N ILE A 213 -25.96 -24.53 0.49
CA ILE A 213 -25.00 -25.53 0.97
C ILE A 213 -25.70 -26.35 2.06
N SER A 214 -25.70 -27.66 1.89
CA SER A 214 -26.13 -28.58 2.94
C SER A 214 -25.14 -28.54 4.11
N ASP A 215 -25.61 -28.98 5.29
CA ASP A 215 -24.80 -29.09 6.50
C ASP A 215 -23.40 -29.65 6.22
N THR A 216 -22.38 -28.79 6.34
CA THR A 216 -20.98 -29.10 6.06
C THR A 216 -20.16 -28.76 7.31
N ILE A 217 -19.39 -29.73 7.81
CA ILE A 217 -18.47 -29.50 8.93
C ILE A 217 -17.15 -28.96 8.36
N ILE A 218 -16.67 -27.86 8.93
CA ILE A 218 -15.40 -27.25 8.54
C ILE A 218 -14.26 -28.13 9.10
N PRO A 219 -13.34 -28.60 8.25
CA PRO A 219 -12.20 -29.40 8.68
C PRO A 219 -11.29 -28.66 9.67
N GLU A 220 -10.46 -29.41 10.38
CA GLU A 220 -9.40 -28.88 11.24
C GLU A 220 -8.51 -27.92 10.45
N ASP A 221 -8.07 -26.83 11.06
CA ASP A 221 -7.24 -25.76 10.46
C ASP A 221 -7.82 -25.10 9.19
N HIS A 222 -9.13 -25.21 8.94
CA HIS A 222 -9.77 -24.61 7.77
C HIS A 222 -10.70 -23.46 8.14
N ILE A 223 -10.87 -22.54 7.16
CA ILE A 223 -11.75 -21.37 7.26
C ILE A 223 -12.67 -21.36 6.05
N PHE A 224 -13.97 -21.15 6.29
CA PHE A 224 -14.94 -20.93 5.23
C PHE A 224 -15.09 -19.45 4.97
N VAL A 225 -14.93 -19.04 3.71
CA VAL A 225 -14.87 -17.62 3.32
C VAL A 225 -15.92 -17.30 2.25
N LEU A 226 -16.52 -16.11 2.34
CA LEU A 226 -17.49 -15.61 1.37
C LEU A 226 -17.10 -14.20 0.88
N GLY A 227 -17.45 -13.91 -0.37
CA GLY A 227 -17.43 -12.55 -0.88
C GLY A 227 -18.62 -11.75 -0.38
N ASP A 228 -18.46 -10.44 -0.20
CA ASP A 228 -19.57 -9.54 0.21
C ASP A 228 -20.59 -9.34 -0.92
N ASN A 229 -20.14 -9.46 -2.19
CA ASN A 229 -21.04 -9.56 -3.34
C ASN A 229 -21.40 -11.03 -3.59
N ARG A 230 -22.32 -11.57 -2.78
CA ARG A 230 -22.72 -12.99 -2.78
C ARG A 230 -23.06 -13.52 -4.17
N PRO A 231 -23.84 -12.80 -5.03
CA PRO A 231 -24.19 -13.28 -6.37
C PRO A 231 -23.02 -13.31 -7.35
N ASN A 232 -21.97 -12.52 -7.12
CA ASN A 232 -20.83 -12.36 -8.04
C ASN A 232 -19.48 -12.70 -7.40
N SER A 233 -19.45 -13.73 -6.54
CA SER A 233 -18.22 -14.15 -5.85
C SER A 233 -17.92 -15.62 -6.10
N LEU A 234 -16.70 -15.88 -6.55
CA LEU A 234 -16.07 -17.20 -6.46
C LEU A 234 -15.47 -17.31 -5.07
N ASP A 235 -16.02 -18.19 -4.22
CA ASP A 235 -15.64 -18.33 -2.81
C ASP A 235 -15.86 -19.77 -2.31
N SER A 236 -15.88 -19.99 -1.00
CA SER A 236 -15.97 -21.32 -0.42
C SER A 236 -17.22 -22.11 -0.81
N ARG A 237 -18.25 -21.49 -1.34
CA ARG A 237 -19.40 -22.18 -1.94
C ARG A 237 -19.00 -22.99 -3.18
N ASN A 238 -17.92 -22.57 -3.87
CA ASN A 238 -17.44 -23.18 -5.09
C ASN A 238 -16.23 -24.09 -4.85
N PHE A 239 -15.21 -23.61 -4.09
CA PHE A 239 -13.93 -24.33 -3.90
C PHE A 239 -13.79 -24.96 -2.51
N GLY A 240 -14.79 -24.84 -1.62
CA GLY A 240 -14.72 -25.36 -0.26
C GLY A 240 -13.97 -24.42 0.72
N SER A 241 -13.79 -24.90 1.96
CA SER A 241 -13.01 -24.18 2.96
C SER A 241 -11.51 -24.13 2.61
N ILE A 242 -10.84 -23.09 3.01
CA ILE A 242 -9.40 -22.87 2.76
C ILE A 242 -8.58 -23.27 3.98
N PRO A 243 -7.38 -23.85 3.81
CA PRO A 243 -6.45 -24.06 4.92
C PRO A 243 -6.05 -22.73 5.56
N GLY A 244 -5.94 -22.71 6.89
CA GLY A 244 -5.53 -21.53 7.64
C GLY A 244 -4.14 -21.02 7.25
N GLU A 245 -3.21 -21.91 6.87
CA GLU A 245 -1.88 -21.55 6.36
C GLU A 245 -1.89 -20.74 5.06
N ASN A 246 -2.99 -20.81 4.30
CA ASN A 246 -3.18 -20.02 3.10
C ASN A 246 -3.51 -18.56 3.39
N VAL A 247 -3.91 -18.21 4.61
CA VAL A 247 -4.12 -16.83 5.01
C VAL A 247 -2.78 -16.10 5.07
N LYS A 248 -2.70 -14.96 4.36
CA LYS A 248 -1.44 -14.22 4.19
C LYS A 248 -1.47 -12.85 4.86
N GLY A 249 -2.64 -12.22 5.04
CA GLY A 249 -2.69 -10.90 5.63
C GLY A 249 -4.09 -10.33 5.76
N LYS A 250 -4.13 -9.12 6.31
CA LYS A 250 -5.36 -8.34 6.51
C LYS A 250 -5.32 -7.05 5.71
N PRO A 251 -6.33 -6.75 4.89
CA PRO A 251 -6.48 -5.43 4.29
C PRO A 251 -6.79 -4.41 5.40
N LEU A 252 -6.19 -3.23 5.33
CA LEU A 252 -6.31 -2.21 6.37
C LEU A 252 -7.21 -1.05 5.97
N TYR A 253 -6.92 -0.41 4.83
CA TYR A 253 -7.66 0.75 4.34
C TYR A 253 -7.46 0.96 2.83
N ILE A 254 -8.39 1.72 2.24
CA ILE A 254 -8.32 2.15 0.84
C ILE A 254 -7.48 3.43 0.78
N TYR A 255 -6.34 3.42 0.08
CA TYR A 255 -5.51 4.61 -0.08
C TYR A 255 -5.75 5.36 -1.40
N PHE A 256 -6.36 4.70 -2.38
CA PHE A 256 -6.78 5.29 -3.64
C PHE A 256 -8.05 4.60 -4.16
N SER A 257 -8.98 5.38 -4.67
CA SER A 257 -10.21 4.92 -5.33
C SER A 257 -10.64 5.92 -6.40
N ASN A 258 -11.43 5.45 -7.37
CA ASN A 258 -12.10 6.34 -8.33
C ASN A 258 -13.20 7.20 -7.66
N SER A 259 -13.69 6.80 -6.49
CA SER A 259 -14.62 7.55 -5.65
C SER A 259 -13.90 8.14 -4.44
N PHE A 260 -13.85 9.47 -4.34
CA PHE A 260 -13.09 10.17 -3.29
C PHE A 260 -13.58 9.87 -1.87
N ASP A 261 -14.88 9.63 -1.68
CA ASP A 261 -15.51 9.30 -0.41
C ASP A 261 -15.04 7.96 0.19
N ARG A 262 -14.44 7.11 -0.65
CA ARG A 262 -13.91 5.80 -0.23
C ARG A 262 -12.46 5.87 0.25
N ILE A 263 -11.73 6.94 -0.13
CA ILE A 263 -10.32 7.09 0.25
C ILE A 263 -10.22 7.33 1.76
N GLY A 264 -9.41 6.52 2.44
CA GLY A 264 -9.25 6.52 3.88
C GLY A 264 -10.23 5.61 4.63
N SER A 265 -11.17 4.94 3.93
CA SER A 265 -12.06 3.97 4.56
C SER A 265 -11.27 2.77 5.08
N TYR A 266 -11.45 2.44 6.36
CA TYR A 266 -10.89 1.24 6.97
C TYR A 266 -11.72 0.01 6.57
N LEU A 267 -11.04 -1.13 6.50
CA LEU A 267 -11.61 -2.42 6.09
C LEU A 267 -11.71 -3.33 7.32
N GLU A 268 -12.91 -3.36 7.90
CA GLU A 268 -13.27 -4.16 9.07
C GLU A 268 -14.17 -5.35 8.69
#